data_31e791ba4d3d88a230a8271043cb7b47
#
_entry.id   31e791ba4d3d88a230a8271043cb7b47
#
_cell.length_a   1.000
_cell.length_b   1.000
_cell.length_c   1.000
_cell.angle_alpha   90.00
_cell.angle_beta   90.00
_cell.angle_gamma   90.00
#
_symmetry.space_group_name_H-M   'P 1'
#
loop_
_entity.id
_entity.type
_entity.pdbx_description
1 polymer ?
#
loop_
_entity_poly.entity_id
_entity_poly.type
_entity_poly.pdbx_seq_one_letter_code
_entity_poly.pdbx_strand_id
1 'polypeptide(L)'
;EITKRFENFLKQHEKTPAAHLLNESVQFLTKEGINADDLIHEWVDGIIGDQYPDPDRILKYTELIVEKYLIQEMCDRQTPPDHYDLFATEGGTAAMCYLFNSLKANKLLSQGDRIALMTPIFTPYIEIPQLKEFNFDVVNIQASQLTKEGYHTWQYPENELDKLKDPSIKLLCLVNPSNPPSYSLDEATHKRIIKIVRENNPNLMIITDDVYGTFVPHF
;
A
#
# COMPACT_ATOMS: atom_id res chain seq x y z
N GLU A 1 24.52 6.62 24.89
CA GLU A 1 24.67 8.03 25.31
C GLU A 1 23.56 8.94 24.76
N ILE A 2 23.16 8.79 23.53
CA ILE A 2 22.08 9.58 22.89
C ILE A 2 20.74 9.30 23.56
N THR A 3 20.42 8.03 23.85
CA THR A 3 19.22 7.63 24.57
C THR A 3 19.10 8.34 25.92
N LYS A 4 20.20 8.37 26.68
CA LYS A 4 20.24 9.10 27.97
C LYS A 4 20.02 10.61 27.81
N ARG A 5 20.55 11.21 26.75
CA ARG A 5 20.29 12.62 26.43
C ARG A 5 18.82 12.88 26.11
N PHE A 6 18.21 11.98 25.38
CA PHE A 6 16.78 12.04 25.04
C PHE A 6 15.89 11.87 26.28
N GLU A 7 16.18 10.89 27.13
CA GLU A 7 15.52 10.73 28.43
C GLU A 7 15.66 11.96 29.33
N ASN A 8 16.85 12.52 29.40
CA ASN A 8 17.09 13.74 30.17
C ASN A 8 16.34 14.94 29.61
N PHE A 9 16.27 15.04 28.27
CA PHE A 9 15.48 16.07 27.62
C PHE A 9 13.99 15.93 27.97
N LEU A 10 13.43 14.71 27.90
CA LEU A 10 12.04 14.45 28.26
C LEU A 10 11.76 14.80 29.72
N LYS A 11 12.65 14.42 30.65
CA LYS A 11 12.52 14.76 32.08
C LYS A 11 12.57 16.27 32.34
N GLN A 12 13.42 16.99 31.63
CA GLN A 12 13.52 18.46 31.76
C GLN A 12 12.31 19.20 31.19
N HIS A 13 11.63 18.59 30.22
CA HIS A 13 10.52 19.17 29.49
C HIS A 13 9.18 18.47 29.72
N GLU A 14 9.04 17.68 30.80
CA GLU A 14 7.88 16.83 31.07
C GLU A 14 6.53 17.55 31.09
N LYS A 15 6.53 18.87 31.34
CA LYS A 15 5.32 19.71 31.35
C LYS A 15 4.93 20.27 29.97
N THR A 16 5.73 19.96 28.93
CA THR A 16 5.43 20.42 27.58
C THR A 16 4.43 19.49 26.89
N PRO A 17 3.56 19.99 25.99
CA PRO A 17 2.66 19.14 25.20
C PRO A 17 3.40 18.06 24.41
N ALA A 18 4.61 18.36 23.91
CA ALA A 18 5.43 17.40 23.18
C ALA A 18 5.90 16.23 24.05
N ALA A 19 6.35 16.50 25.28
CA ALA A 19 6.74 15.44 26.22
C ALA A 19 5.54 14.60 26.67
N HIS A 20 4.38 15.23 26.86
CA HIS A 20 3.14 14.51 27.16
C HIS A 20 2.75 13.55 26.04
N LEU A 21 2.75 14.02 24.80
CA LEU A 21 2.47 13.19 23.62
C LEU A 21 3.45 12.01 23.51
N LEU A 22 4.75 12.24 23.71
CA LEU A 22 5.75 11.17 23.68
C LEU A 22 5.52 10.13 24.78
N ASN A 23 5.19 10.57 26.00
CA ASN A 23 4.89 9.65 27.09
C ASN A 23 3.64 8.81 26.80
N GLU A 24 2.59 9.40 26.27
CA GLU A 24 1.40 8.68 25.85
C GLU A 24 1.70 7.68 24.73
N SER A 25 2.55 8.07 23.77
CA SER A 25 2.99 7.19 22.69
C SER A 25 3.77 5.99 23.23
N VAL A 26 4.69 6.20 24.16
CA VAL A 26 5.46 5.12 24.84
C VAL A 26 4.52 4.17 25.57
N GLN A 27 3.54 4.70 26.31
CA GLN A 27 2.54 3.88 27.01
C GLN A 27 1.70 3.06 26.04
N PHE A 28 1.27 3.66 24.94
CA PHE A 28 0.54 2.97 23.87
C PHE A 28 1.36 1.82 23.30
N LEU A 29 2.62 2.08 22.89
CA LEU A 29 3.52 1.07 22.33
C LEU A 29 3.71 -0.11 23.29
N THR A 30 3.95 0.19 24.58
CA THR A 30 4.09 -0.84 25.62
C THR A 30 2.84 -1.70 25.76
N LYS A 31 1.65 -1.08 25.71
CA LYS A 31 0.36 -1.79 25.73
C LYS A 31 0.19 -2.71 24.52
N GLU A 32 0.70 -2.29 23.37
CA GLU A 32 0.67 -3.08 22.12
C GLU A 32 1.79 -4.13 22.05
N GLY A 33 2.56 -4.30 23.12
CA GLY A 33 3.63 -5.30 23.20
C GLY A 33 4.91 -4.90 22.46
N ILE A 34 5.06 -3.61 22.12
CA ILE A 34 6.27 -3.07 21.51
C ILE A 34 7.14 -2.48 22.62
N ASN A 35 8.40 -2.91 22.70
CA ASN A 35 9.36 -2.33 23.63
C ASN A 35 9.78 -0.93 23.14
N ALA A 36 9.40 0.11 23.90
CA ALA A 36 9.68 1.48 23.52
C ALA A 36 11.18 1.81 23.53
N ASP A 37 11.95 1.20 24.41
CA ASP A 37 13.40 1.41 24.46
C ASP A 37 14.09 0.84 23.21
N ASP A 38 13.69 -0.35 22.78
CA ASP A 38 14.20 -0.97 21.55
C ASP A 38 13.85 -0.14 20.32
N LEU A 39 12.62 0.41 20.25
CA LEU A 39 12.22 1.31 19.17
C LEU A 39 13.05 2.58 19.14
N ILE A 40 13.31 3.19 20.31
CA ILE A 40 14.14 4.39 20.41
C ILE A 40 15.59 4.08 19.99
N HIS A 41 16.11 2.91 20.35
CA HIS A 41 17.44 2.48 19.90
C HIS A 41 17.47 2.32 18.36
N GLU A 42 16.48 1.67 17.78
CA GLU A 42 16.37 1.51 16.33
C GLU A 42 16.36 2.87 15.60
N TRP A 43 15.61 3.84 16.11
CA TRP A 43 15.58 5.18 15.52
C TRP A 43 16.91 5.92 15.67
N VAL A 44 17.57 5.77 16.81
CA VAL A 44 18.89 6.37 17.05
C VAL A 44 19.93 5.77 16.11
N ASP A 45 19.94 4.44 15.95
CA ASP A 45 20.85 3.74 15.06
C ASP A 45 20.61 4.13 13.60
N GLY A 46 19.34 4.26 13.20
CA GLY A 46 18.97 4.76 11.88
C GLY A 46 19.41 6.21 11.60
N ILE A 47 19.33 7.09 12.62
CA ILE A 47 19.80 8.49 12.50
C ILE A 47 21.32 8.57 12.42
N ILE A 48 22.03 7.75 13.20
CA ILE A 48 23.50 7.71 13.20
C ILE A 48 24.02 7.08 11.91
N GLY A 49 23.26 6.12 11.33
CA GLY A 49 23.60 5.44 10.09
C GLY A 49 24.81 4.51 10.21
N ASP A 50 25.14 4.03 11.42
CA ASP A 50 26.28 3.16 11.68
C ASP A 50 25.93 1.66 11.65
N GLN A 51 24.64 1.33 11.52
CA GLN A 51 24.18 -0.04 11.38
C GLN A 51 23.30 -0.19 10.14
N TYR A 52 23.51 -1.30 9.43
CA TYR A 52 22.61 -1.73 8.38
C TYR A 52 21.51 -2.61 8.99
N PRO A 53 20.25 -2.44 8.57
CA PRO A 53 19.19 -3.37 8.96
C PRO A 53 19.47 -4.77 8.42
N ASP A 54 18.80 -5.76 8.98
CA ASP A 54 18.81 -7.11 8.43
C ASP A 54 18.34 -7.10 6.96
N PRO A 55 18.92 -7.91 6.06
CA PRO A 55 18.63 -7.85 4.63
C PRO A 55 17.17 -8.05 4.25
N ASP A 56 16.40 -8.72 5.11
CA ASP A 56 14.97 -9.02 4.94
C ASP A 56 14.05 -8.01 5.64
N ARG A 57 14.61 -7.03 6.37
CA ARG A 57 13.84 -6.01 7.07
C ARG A 57 14.57 -4.67 7.05
N ILE A 58 13.82 -3.60 6.89
CA ILE A 58 14.39 -2.25 6.92
C ILE A 58 14.47 -1.72 8.35
N LEU A 59 13.37 -1.77 9.11
CA LEU A 59 13.30 -1.30 10.49
C LEU A 59 12.26 -2.14 11.25
N LYS A 60 12.73 -3.08 12.04
CA LYS A 60 11.89 -4.10 12.70
C LYS A 60 10.74 -3.52 13.53
N TYR A 61 11.00 -2.55 14.37
CA TYR A 61 9.98 -1.98 15.26
C TYR A 61 9.07 -1.01 14.53
N THR A 62 9.61 -0.29 13.57
CA THR A 62 8.80 0.57 12.68
C THR A 62 7.85 -0.27 11.83
N GLU A 63 8.29 -1.40 11.31
CA GLU A 63 7.43 -2.35 10.57
C GLU A 63 6.28 -2.86 11.45
N LEU A 64 6.55 -3.20 12.71
CA LEU A 64 5.49 -3.63 13.65
C LEU A 64 4.44 -2.54 13.91
N ILE A 65 4.85 -1.27 13.98
CA ILE A 65 3.93 -0.15 14.12
C ILE A 65 3.08 0.00 12.86
N VAL A 66 3.72 -0.05 11.69
CA VAL A 66 3.02 0.05 10.39
C VAL A 66 2.04 -1.11 10.22
N GLU A 67 2.42 -2.33 10.58
CA GLU A 67 1.54 -3.49 10.55
C GLU A 67 0.28 -3.27 11.38
N LYS A 68 0.44 -2.86 12.63
CA LYS A 68 -0.70 -2.58 13.52
C LYS A 68 -1.60 -1.46 12.99
N TYR A 69 -0.99 -0.42 12.42
CA TYR A 69 -1.72 0.67 11.79
C TYR A 69 -2.54 0.17 10.59
N LEU A 70 -1.94 -0.62 9.70
CA LEU A 70 -2.63 -1.17 8.53
C LEU A 70 -3.78 -2.11 8.95
N ILE A 71 -3.58 -2.96 9.95
CA ILE A 71 -4.64 -3.82 10.48
C ILE A 71 -5.80 -2.97 11.03
N GLN A 72 -5.48 -1.91 11.75
CA GLN A 72 -6.50 -1.02 12.33
C GLN A 72 -7.31 -0.29 11.26
N GLU A 73 -6.64 0.28 10.26
CA GLU A 73 -7.25 1.21 9.30
C GLU A 73 -7.80 0.50 8.05
N MET A 74 -7.19 -0.61 7.65
CA MET A 74 -7.50 -1.25 6.36
C MET A 74 -8.12 -2.65 6.51
N CYS A 75 -8.03 -3.26 7.70
CA CYS A 75 -8.52 -4.62 7.93
C CYS A 75 -9.63 -4.68 8.99
N ASP A 76 -10.33 -3.58 9.21
CA ASP A 76 -11.41 -3.47 10.21
C ASP A 76 -11.00 -4.00 11.60
N ARG A 77 -9.74 -3.74 11.99
CA ARG A 77 -9.10 -4.22 13.24
C ARG A 77 -8.99 -5.74 13.37
N GLN A 78 -9.14 -6.46 12.28
CA GLN A 78 -9.00 -7.91 12.26
C GLN A 78 -7.71 -8.29 11.52
N THR A 79 -6.88 -9.10 12.15
CA THR A 79 -5.68 -9.61 11.47
C THR A 79 -6.10 -10.42 10.26
N PRO A 80 -5.55 -10.15 9.06
CA PRO A 80 -5.81 -10.95 7.88
C PRO A 80 -5.55 -12.44 8.13
N PRO A 81 -6.37 -13.34 7.57
CA PRO A 81 -6.21 -14.78 7.80
C PRO A 81 -4.99 -15.37 7.09
N ASP A 82 -4.54 -14.72 6.03
CA ASP A 82 -3.44 -15.16 5.19
C ASP A 82 -2.13 -14.48 5.60
N HIS A 83 -1.02 -15.12 5.28
CA HIS A 83 0.31 -14.57 5.51
C HIS A 83 0.57 -13.39 4.56
N TYR A 84 1.17 -12.33 5.08
CA TYR A 84 1.67 -11.18 4.33
C TYR A 84 2.96 -10.68 4.98
N ASP A 85 3.78 -10.01 4.19
CA ASP A 85 5.00 -9.37 4.63
C ASP A 85 4.95 -7.87 4.36
N LEU A 86 5.66 -7.10 5.18
CA LEU A 86 5.85 -5.67 4.98
C LEU A 86 7.25 -5.41 4.47
N PHE A 87 7.34 -4.52 3.50
CA PHE A 87 8.60 -4.04 2.96
C PHE A 87 8.52 -2.53 2.73
N ALA A 88 9.29 -1.76 3.49
CA ALA A 88 9.33 -0.31 3.34
C ALA A 88 10.18 0.11 2.12
N THR A 89 9.68 1.09 1.37
CA THR A 89 10.36 1.68 0.22
C THR A 89 10.36 3.20 0.29
N GLU A 90 11.12 3.84 -0.59
CA GLU A 90 11.22 5.31 -0.67
C GLU A 90 10.01 5.97 -1.37
N GLY A 91 8.85 5.34 -1.30
CA GLY A 91 7.58 5.84 -1.82
C GLY A 91 6.94 4.94 -2.87
N GLY A 92 5.68 5.24 -3.23
CA GLY A 92 4.85 4.39 -4.09
C GLY A 92 5.45 4.13 -5.48
N THR A 93 6.09 5.13 -6.11
CA THR A 93 6.73 4.93 -7.41
C THR A 93 7.90 3.96 -7.32
N ALA A 94 8.72 4.05 -6.26
CA ALA A 94 9.80 3.10 -6.02
C ALA A 94 9.26 1.69 -5.76
N ALA A 95 8.24 1.56 -4.92
CA ALA A 95 7.55 0.30 -4.65
C ALA A 95 7.06 -0.36 -5.95
N MET A 96 6.44 0.41 -6.83
CA MET A 96 5.96 -0.08 -8.13
C MET A 96 7.11 -0.56 -9.01
N CYS A 97 8.22 0.18 -9.10
CA CYS A 97 9.41 -0.24 -9.84
C CYS A 97 9.97 -1.56 -9.29
N TYR A 98 10.08 -1.69 -7.97
CA TYR A 98 10.55 -2.92 -7.34
C TYR A 98 9.61 -4.09 -7.59
N LEU A 99 8.29 -3.88 -7.51
CA LEU A 99 7.30 -4.90 -7.81
C LEU A 99 7.40 -5.40 -9.25
N PHE A 100 7.41 -4.51 -10.25
CA PHE A 100 7.52 -4.93 -11.65
C PHE A 100 8.83 -5.67 -11.94
N ASN A 101 9.96 -5.18 -11.41
CA ASN A 101 11.23 -5.85 -11.53
C ASN A 101 11.23 -7.23 -10.85
N SER A 102 10.65 -7.34 -9.67
CA SER A 102 10.52 -8.59 -8.93
C SER A 102 9.64 -9.60 -9.66
N LEU A 103 8.48 -9.18 -10.16
CA LEU A 103 7.57 -10.04 -10.94
C LEU A 103 8.27 -10.58 -12.20
N LYS A 104 9.06 -9.73 -12.86
CA LYS A 104 9.84 -10.15 -14.03
C LYS A 104 11.00 -11.09 -13.65
N ALA A 105 11.76 -10.78 -12.62
CA ALA A 105 12.88 -11.60 -12.16
C ALA A 105 12.43 -13.01 -11.74
N ASN A 106 11.26 -13.11 -11.12
CA ASN A 106 10.63 -14.37 -10.71
C ASN A 106 9.82 -15.04 -11.83
N LYS A 107 9.86 -14.52 -13.05
CA LYS A 107 9.16 -15.06 -14.23
C LYS A 107 7.63 -15.16 -14.07
N LEU A 108 7.05 -14.36 -13.19
CA LEU A 108 5.61 -14.20 -13.05
C LEU A 108 5.05 -13.32 -14.16
N LEU A 109 5.86 -12.34 -14.61
CA LEU A 109 5.60 -11.56 -15.82
C LEU A 109 6.82 -11.64 -16.76
N SER A 110 6.54 -11.60 -18.04
CA SER A 110 7.52 -11.55 -19.13
C SER A 110 7.22 -10.37 -20.03
N GLN A 111 8.23 -9.91 -20.77
CA GLN A 111 8.06 -8.88 -21.78
C GLN A 111 6.94 -9.23 -22.76
N GLY A 112 6.03 -8.30 -23.00
CA GLY A 112 4.87 -8.50 -23.87
C GLY A 112 3.68 -9.17 -23.20
N ASP A 113 3.78 -9.58 -21.94
CA ASP A 113 2.62 -10.09 -21.21
C ASP A 113 1.52 -9.02 -21.06
N ARG A 114 0.29 -9.49 -21.04
CA ARG A 114 -0.88 -8.61 -20.93
C ARG A 114 -1.19 -8.25 -19.49
N ILE A 115 -1.34 -6.95 -19.26
CA ILE A 115 -1.74 -6.39 -17.96
C ILE A 115 -2.95 -5.47 -18.12
N ALA A 116 -3.76 -5.32 -17.09
CA ALA A 116 -4.89 -4.41 -17.06
C ALA A 116 -4.63 -3.22 -16.14
N LEU A 117 -5.03 -2.03 -16.57
CA LEU A 117 -5.01 -0.81 -15.78
C LEU A 117 -6.43 -0.28 -15.61
N MET A 118 -6.86 -0.04 -14.38
CA MET A 118 -8.14 0.63 -14.09
C MET A 118 -7.97 2.13 -14.25
N THR A 119 -8.39 2.66 -15.39
CA THR A 119 -8.19 4.07 -15.78
C THR A 119 -9.44 4.92 -15.57
N PRO A 120 -9.30 6.22 -15.21
CA PRO A 120 -8.04 6.98 -15.03
C PRO A 120 -7.20 6.49 -13.86
N ILE A 121 -5.87 6.52 -14.00
CA ILE A 121 -4.93 5.99 -13.02
C ILE A 121 -3.69 6.89 -12.92
N PHE A 122 -2.96 6.80 -11.81
CA PHE A 122 -1.72 7.53 -11.58
C PHE A 122 -0.70 7.28 -12.69
N THR A 123 -0.15 8.35 -13.26
CA THR A 123 0.66 8.34 -14.49
C THR A 123 1.77 7.29 -14.53
N PRO A 124 2.55 7.04 -13.46
CA PRO A 124 3.57 6.00 -13.48
C PRO A 124 3.05 4.59 -13.83
N TYR A 125 1.79 4.25 -13.49
CA TYR A 125 1.18 2.99 -13.92
C TYR A 125 0.93 2.91 -15.44
N ILE A 126 0.89 4.05 -16.12
CA ILE A 126 0.77 4.11 -17.57
C ILE A 126 2.15 4.05 -18.23
N GLU A 127 3.14 4.73 -17.67
CA GLU A 127 4.45 4.92 -18.28
C GLU A 127 5.39 3.74 -18.05
N ILE A 128 5.53 3.28 -16.80
CA ILE A 128 6.49 2.23 -16.44
C ILE A 128 6.24 0.92 -17.20
N PRO A 129 5.00 0.40 -17.32
CA PRO A 129 4.72 -0.82 -18.09
C PRO A 129 5.13 -0.75 -19.56
N GLN A 130 5.20 0.45 -20.13
CA GLN A 130 5.57 0.67 -21.53
C GLN A 130 7.08 0.83 -21.74
N LEU A 131 7.88 0.90 -20.68
CA LEU A 131 9.33 0.95 -20.81
C LEU A 131 9.83 -0.28 -21.57
N LYS A 132 10.88 -0.09 -22.39
CA LYS A 132 11.45 -1.14 -23.24
C LYS A 132 11.76 -2.43 -22.50
N GLU A 133 12.12 -2.34 -21.25
CA GLU A 133 12.46 -3.48 -20.40
C GLU A 133 11.23 -4.33 -20.01
N PHE A 134 10.05 -3.73 -19.94
CA PHE A 134 8.79 -4.41 -19.66
C PHE A 134 7.98 -4.65 -20.93
N ASN A 135 7.71 -3.59 -21.68
CA ASN A 135 6.95 -3.61 -22.93
C ASN A 135 5.68 -4.47 -22.85
N PHE A 136 4.90 -4.25 -21.76
CA PHE A 136 3.66 -4.98 -21.54
C PHE A 136 2.57 -4.57 -22.52
N ASP A 137 1.70 -5.52 -22.89
CA ASP A 137 0.46 -5.26 -23.62
C ASP A 137 -0.61 -4.75 -22.63
N VAL A 138 -0.95 -3.47 -22.71
CA VAL A 138 -1.81 -2.80 -21.74
C VAL A 138 -3.26 -2.80 -22.18
N VAL A 139 -4.13 -3.40 -21.37
CA VAL A 139 -5.59 -3.36 -21.50
C VAL A 139 -6.15 -2.32 -20.53
N ASN A 140 -6.78 -1.28 -21.05
CA ASN A 140 -7.44 -0.29 -20.23
C ASN A 140 -8.86 -0.74 -19.85
N ILE A 141 -9.12 -0.74 -18.55
CA ILE A 141 -10.46 -0.87 -17.97
C ILE A 141 -10.93 0.56 -17.67
N GLN A 142 -11.84 1.08 -18.45
CA GLN A 142 -12.18 2.50 -18.44
C GLN A 142 -13.36 2.80 -17.53
N ALA A 143 -13.16 3.73 -16.60
CA ALA A 143 -14.25 4.28 -15.82
C ALA A 143 -15.13 5.20 -16.69
N SER A 144 -16.41 5.25 -16.36
CA SER A 144 -17.37 6.21 -16.90
C SER A 144 -17.73 7.22 -15.82
N GLN A 145 -17.86 8.48 -16.20
CA GLN A 145 -18.37 9.48 -15.30
C GLN A 145 -19.88 9.25 -15.08
N LEU A 146 -20.25 9.11 -13.82
CA LEU A 146 -21.64 8.97 -13.41
C LEU A 146 -22.05 10.20 -12.63
N THR A 147 -23.24 10.71 -12.88
CA THR A 147 -23.88 11.75 -12.09
C THR A 147 -25.05 11.15 -11.34
N LYS A 148 -24.99 11.14 -10.02
CA LYS A 148 -26.08 10.66 -9.16
C LYS A 148 -26.33 11.70 -8.09
N GLU A 149 -27.57 12.21 -8.00
CA GLU A 149 -28.00 13.15 -6.96
C GLU A 149 -27.10 14.40 -6.82
N GLY A 150 -26.59 14.94 -7.94
CA GLY A 150 -25.72 16.10 -7.94
C GLY A 150 -24.24 15.82 -7.65
N TYR A 151 -23.86 14.57 -7.42
CA TYR A 151 -22.48 14.16 -7.28
C TYR A 151 -21.95 13.61 -8.62
N HIS A 152 -20.70 13.95 -8.94
CA HIS A 152 -19.96 13.33 -10.02
C HIS A 152 -19.06 12.25 -9.42
N THR A 153 -19.14 11.05 -9.94
CA THR A 153 -18.24 9.95 -9.58
C THR A 153 -17.78 9.22 -10.83
N TRP A 154 -16.68 8.50 -10.70
CA TRP A 154 -16.18 7.64 -11.74
C TRP A 154 -16.34 6.20 -11.27
N GLN A 155 -17.07 5.39 -11.99
CA GLN A 155 -17.25 3.97 -11.71
C GLN A 155 -17.08 3.14 -12.98
N TYR A 156 -16.89 1.85 -12.84
CA TYR A 156 -16.56 0.95 -13.92
C TYR A 156 -17.80 0.19 -14.39
N PRO A 157 -18.25 0.37 -15.64
CA PRO A 157 -19.36 -0.40 -16.19
C PRO A 157 -19.01 -1.88 -16.34
N GLU A 158 -20.03 -2.76 -16.30
CA GLU A 158 -19.82 -4.21 -16.31
C GLU A 158 -19.05 -4.71 -17.54
N ASN A 159 -19.31 -4.14 -18.71
CA ASN A 159 -18.59 -4.50 -19.94
C ASN A 159 -17.10 -4.18 -19.90
N GLU A 160 -16.70 -3.16 -19.13
CA GLU A 160 -15.30 -2.85 -18.93
C GLU A 160 -14.66 -3.85 -17.95
N LEU A 161 -15.33 -4.14 -16.83
CA LEU A 161 -14.85 -5.13 -15.86
C LEU A 161 -14.79 -6.54 -16.47
N ASP A 162 -15.68 -6.85 -17.40
CA ASP A 162 -15.72 -8.15 -18.09
C ASP A 162 -14.48 -8.44 -18.93
N LYS A 163 -13.69 -7.42 -19.30
CA LYS A 163 -12.39 -7.61 -19.94
C LYS A 163 -11.43 -8.43 -19.05
N LEU A 164 -11.56 -8.33 -17.72
CA LEU A 164 -10.74 -9.09 -16.75
C LEU A 164 -11.01 -10.61 -16.79
N LYS A 165 -12.06 -11.06 -17.45
CA LYS A 165 -12.34 -12.49 -17.66
C LYS A 165 -11.33 -13.15 -18.63
N ASP A 166 -10.61 -12.34 -19.40
CA ASP A 166 -9.56 -12.85 -20.30
C ASP A 166 -8.39 -13.41 -19.48
N PRO A 167 -8.16 -14.74 -19.53
CA PRO A 167 -7.10 -15.37 -18.74
C PRO A 167 -5.68 -15.00 -19.23
N SER A 168 -5.56 -14.34 -20.37
CA SER A 168 -4.28 -13.82 -20.84
C SER A 168 -3.82 -12.58 -20.07
N ILE A 169 -4.72 -11.90 -19.37
CA ILE A 169 -4.37 -10.80 -18.46
C ILE A 169 -3.81 -11.38 -17.18
N LYS A 170 -2.53 -11.12 -16.92
CA LYS A 170 -1.80 -11.69 -15.78
C LYS A 170 -1.76 -10.77 -14.56
N LEU A 171 -1.93 -9.47 -14.77
CA LEU A 171 -1.86 -8.48 -13.71
C LEU A 171 -2.95 -7.43 -13.88
N LEU A 172 -3.61 -7.06 -12.79
CA LEU A 172 -4.47 -5.90 -12.68
C LEU A 172 -3.79 -4.87 -11.77
N CYS A 173 -3.69 -3.61 -12.22
CA CYS A 173 -3.27 -2.49 -11.40
C CYS A 173 -4.45 -1.54 -11.17
N LEU A 174 -4.68 -1.18 -9.93
CA LEU A 174 -5.70 -0.21 -9.54
C LEU A 174 -5.20 0.71 -8.44
N VAL A 175 -5.70 1.93 -8.39
CA VAL A 175 -5.45 2.93 -7.35
C VAL A 175 -6.78 3.24 -6.67
N ASN A 176 -6.88 2.97 -5.36
CA ASN A 176 -8.12 3.16 -4.63
C ASN A 176 -7.88 3.70 -3.20
N PRO A 177 -8.40 4.87 -2.84
CA PRO A 177 -9.08 5.87 -3.69
C PRO A 177 -8.22 6.34 -4.85
N SER A 178 -8.86 6.64 -5.97
CA SER A 178 -8.18 6.88 -7.24
C SER A 178 -7.48 8.23 -7.32
N ASN A 179 -6.36 8.25 -7.99
CA ASN A 179 -5.61 9.43 -8.38
C ASN A 179 -5.45 9.43 -9.92
N PRO A 180 -5.81 10.51 -10.64
CA PRO A 180 -6.22 11.85 -10.19
C PRO A 180 -7.71 12.05 -9.90
N PRO A 181 -8.67 11.16 -10.25
CA PRO A 181 -10.09 11.51 -10.24
C PRO A 181 -10.73 11.58 -8.86
N SER A 182 -10.02 11.23 -7.79
CA SER A 182 -10.45 11.40 -6.39
C SER A 182 -11.80 10.75 -6.06
N TYR A 183 -11.99 9.49 -6.43
CA TYR A 183 -13.15 8.69 -6.04
C TYR A 183 -12.71 7.33 -5.47
N SER A 184 -13.57 6.71 -4.70
CA SER A 184 -13.40 5.33 -4.24
C SER A 184 -14.26 4.37 -5.08
N LEU A 185 -13.75 3.17 -5.28
CA LEU A 185 -14.55 2.09 -5.85
C LEU A 185 -15.73 1.78 -4.95
N ASP A 186 -16.89 1.56 -5.53
CA ASP A 186 -18.03 1.09 -4.79
C ASP A 186 -17.93 -0.41 -4.45
N GLU A 187 -18.68 -0.84 -3.45
CA GLU A 187 -18.71 -2.23 -3.00
C GLU A 187 -19.12 -3.21 -4.14
N ALA A 188 -19.99 -2.77 -5.03
CA ALA A 188 -20.46 -3.59 -6.15
C ALA A 188 -19.31 -3.88 -7.12
N THR A 189 -18.50 -2.87 -7.44
CA THR A 189 -17.29 -3.02 -8.27
C THR A 189 -16.28 -3.97 -7.64
N HIS A 190 -15.99 -3.82 -6.32
CA HIS A 190 -15.11 -4.74 -5.60
C HIS A 190 -15.61 -6.18 -5.66
N LYS A 191 -16.87 -6.41 -5.33
CA LYS A 191 -17.49 -7.75 -5.40
C LYS A 191 -17.44 -8.33 -6.80
N ARG A 192 -17.63 -7.49 -7.82
CA ARG A 192 -17.56 -7.91 -9.22
C ARG A 192 -16.15 -8.35 -9.59
N ILE A 193 -15.13 -7.58 -9.26
CA ILE A 193 -13.73 -7.95 -9.50
C ILE A 193 -13.40 -9.28 -8.82
N ILE A 194 -13.72 -9.42 -7.54
CA ILE A 194 -13.48 -10.67 -6.79
C ILE A 194 -14.17 -11.86 -7.46
N LYS A 195 -15.42 -11.68 -7.90
CA LYS A 195 -16.16 -12.73 -8.60
C LYS A 195 -15.47 -13.14 -9.90
N ILE A 196 -15.06 -12.16 -10.72
CA ILE A 196 -14.37 -12.43 -11.99
C ILE A 196 -13.06 -13.19 -11.73
N VAL A 197 -12.28 -12.76 -10.75
CA VAL A 197 -11.04 -13.46 -10.39
C VAL A 197 -11.31 -14.91 -10.03
N ARG A 198 -12.25 -15.16 -9.11
CA ARG A 198 -12.54 -16.51 -8.64
C ARG A 198 -13.10 -17.44 -9.73
N GLU A 199 -13.95 -16.92 -10.59
CA GLU A 199 -14.70 -17.75 -11.55
C GLU A 199 -14.05 -17.84 -12.94
N ASN A 200 -13.34 -16.80 -13.38
CA ASN A 200 -12.88 -16.69 -14.75
C ASN A 200 -11.36 -16.57 -14.89
N ASN A 201 -10.69 -15.90 -13.97
CA ASN A 201 -9.25 -15.65 -14.05
C ASN A 201 -8.55 -15.83 -12.69
N PRO A 202 -8.50 -17.06 -12.15
CA PRO A 202 -8.00 -17.32 -10.79
C PRO A 202 -6.51 -17.07 -10.62
N ASN A 203 -5.77 -16.91 -11.69
CA ASN A 203 -4.33 -16.62 -11.68
C ASN A 203 -4.02 -15.12 -11.87
N LEU A 204 -5.04 -14.26 -11.92
CA LEU A 204 -4.87 -12.82 -12.02
C LEU A 204 -4.21 -12.29 -10.75
N MET A 205 -3.02 -11.74 -10.88
CA MET A 205 -2.38 -10.97 -9.81
C MET A 205 -3.01 -9.58 -9.72
N ILE A 206 -3.11 -9.03 -8.53
CA ILE A 206 -3.67 -7.69 -8.32
C ILE A 206 -2.66 -6.85 -7.55
N ILE A 207 -2.34 -5.67 -8.06
CA ILE A 207 -1.65 -4.60 -7.35
C ILE A 207 -2.68 -3.54 -7.02
N THR A 208 -2.83 -3.24 -5.73
CA THR A 208 -3.61 -2.10 -5.24
C THR A 208 -2.67 -1.02 -4.74
N ASP A 209 -2.95 0.22 -5.10
CA ASP A 209 -2.30 1.40 -4.55
C ASP A 209 -3.31 2.11 -3.65
N ASP A 210 -3.13 1.94 -2.36
CA ASP A 210 -4.06 2.37 -1.33
C ASP A 210 -3.57 3.61 -0.56
N VAL A 211 -2.68 4.39 -1.17
CA VAL A 211 -2.04 5.56 -0.53
C VAL A 211 -3.05 6.55 0.06
N TYR A 212 -4.25 6.61 -0.49
CA TYR A 212 -5.33 7.47 0.00
C TYR A 212 -6.39 6.73 0.83
N GLY A 213 -6.17 5.47 1.17
CA GLY A 213 -7.14 4.64 1.92
C GLY A 213 -7.58 5.27 3.24
N THR A 214 -6.63 5.88 3.97
CA THR A 214 -6.93 6.51 5.27
C THR A 214 -7.67 7.84 5.19
N PHE A 215 -7.88 8.39 3.99
CA PHE A 215 -8.64 9.64 3.78
C PHE A 215 -10.14 9.40 3.54
N VAL A 216 -10.56 8.15 3.45
CA VAL A 216 -11.98 7.80 3.26
C VAL A 216 -12.52 7.04 4.47
N PRO A 217 -13.73 7.36 4.93
CA PRO A 217 -14.40 6.55 5.95
C PRO A 217 -14.74 5.18 5.34
N HIS A 218 -14.49 4.12 6.07
CA HIS A 218 -14.80 2.74 5.63
C HIS A 218 -14.06 2.32 4.34
N PHE A 219 -12.74 2.37 4.42
CA PHE A 219 -11.89 1.83 3.36
C PHE A 219 -11.92 0.29 3.33
#